data_6b5d7fcb1add01d5a5117e275176ca32
#
_entry.id   6b5d7fcb1add01d5a5117e275176ca32
#
_cell.length_a   1.000
_cell.length_b   1.000
_cell.length_c   1.000
_cell.angle_alpha   90.00
_cell.angle_beta   90.00
_cell.angle_gamma   90.00
#
_symmetry.space_group_name_H-M   'P 1'
#
loop_
_entity.id
_entity.type
_entity.pdbx_description
1 polymer ?
#
loop_
_entity_poly.entity_id
_entity_poly.type
_entity_poly.pdbx_seq_one_letter_code
_entity_poly.pdbx_strand_id
1 'polypeptide(L)'
;ILDGWGCGTSEVGNAPKLAKTPCFDHIMESCPTAELITYGPDVGLPSGQMGNSEVGHMNIGAGRVVAMDLGQIDLAIENGSFGQNAALQAFIAQLQSSGGAAHVMALVSDGGVHGHIAHLLATLQVLSAAGVPSRIHAITDGRDVAPGSALGFIEQLSAALPAQAQIATVTGRYFAMDRDNRWERVQTAYDAIVAAQSSHTAATAAQAITAADLAGISDEFIPATVITGYQGVSSGDGLFCLNFRSDRAREILSALADPHFDHFQSHAQPAWAGALGMVDYSEAHTGYMQACFPKTLVVNTLGAWVARHGKRQFRVAETEKYPHVTFFLNGGTEQAEPLEERFMPHSPKVATYDLQPEMASEAVTDELIGAITDAYDLIIVNYANPDMVGHTGDLNAAIKACEAVDRGLARVLNALEETNGQMILTADHGNCEMMVDPETGQPHTAHTLNPVPVALINGPDGSALRSGGRLADLAPTLLQLMGLDCPSEMTGRSLLLP
;
A
#
# COMPACT_ATOMS: atom_id res chain seq x y z
N ILE A 1 -17.71 -4.05 9.96
CA ILE A 1 -17.09 -4.25 8.63
C ILE A 1 -17.19 -5.72 8.29
N LEU A 2 -17.83 -6.05 7.14
CA LEU A 2 -17.91 -7.40 6.56
C LEU A 2 -16.79 -7.52 5.53
N ASP A 3 -15.59 -7.93 5.97
CA ASP A 3 -14.39 -7.93 5.13
C ASP A 3 -14.60 -8.73 3.83
N GLY A 4 -14.34 -8.13 2.67
CA GLY A 4 -14.47 -8.81 1.39
C GLY A 4 -15.91 -9.01 0.86
N TRP A 5 -16.92 -8.36 1.46
CA TRP A 5 -18.34 -8.49 1.05
C TRP A 5 -18.72 -7.44 0.00
N GLY A 6 -18.54 -7.75 -1.28
CA GLY A 6 -18.85 -6.85 -2.39
C GLY A 6 -20.29 -6.93 -2.89
N CYS A 7 -20.68 -5.91 -3.66
CA CYS A 7 -21.98 -5.82 -4.36
C CYS A 7 -21.84 -6.33 -5.82
N GLY A 8 -21.96 -7.63 -6.03
CA GLY A 8 -21.95 -8.21 -7.37
C GLY A 8 -23.36 -8.29 -7.97
N THR A 9 -23.48 -8.07 -9.28
CA THR A 9 -24.78 -8.18 -9.99
C THR A 9 -25.10 -9.62 -10.43
N SER A 10 -24.08 -10.45 -10.69
CA SER A 10 -24.22 -11.84 -11.08
C SER A 10 -24.73 -12.69 -9.91
N GLU A 11 -25.48 -13.75 -10.23
CA GLU A 11 -25.80 -14.83 -9.28
C GLU A 11 -24.77 -15.97 -9.35
N VAL A 12 -24.05 -16.07 -10.47
CA VAL A 12 -23.04 -17.12 -10.66
C VAL A 12 -21.81 -16.80 -9.84
N GLY A 13 -21.48 -17.70 -8.91
CA GLY A 13 -20.30 -17.54 -8.07
C GLY A 13 -20.41 -16.42 -7.03
N ASN A 14 -21.59 -15.89 -6.75
CA ASN A 14 -21.82 -14.83 -5.78
C ASN A 14 -22.22 -15.43 -4.43
N ALA A 15 -21.25 -15.60 -3.53
CA ALA A 15 -21.50 -16.24 -2.25
C ALA A 15 -22.53 -15.47 -1.39
N PRO A 16 -22.49 -14.12 -1.23
CA PRO A 16 -23.52 -13.36 -0.56
C PRO A 16 -24.95 -13.60 -1.06
N LYS A 17 -25.14 -13.65 -2.39
CA LYS A 17 -26.47 -13.87 -2.98
C LYS A 17 -26.97 -15.31 -2.86
N LEU A 18 -26.06 -16.27 -2.80
CA LEU A 18 -26.39 -17.69 -2.70
C LEU A 18 -26.57 -18.16 -1.25
N ALA A 19 -26.01 -17.41 -0.31
CA ALA A 19 -26.12 -17.68 1.11
C ALA A 19 -27.51 -17.34 1.66
N LYS A 20 -27.88 -17.99 2.75
CA LYS A 20 -29.07 -17.62 3.52
C LYS A 20 -28.73 -16.55 4.52
N THR A 21 -28.99 -15.30 4.17
CA THR A 21 -28.62 -14.11 4.94
C THR A 21 -29.83 -13.24 5.32
N PRO A 22 -30.83 -13.82 6.03
CA PRO A 22 -32.09 -13.13 6.29
C PRO A 22 -31.91 -11.83 7.10
N CYS A 23 -30.89 -11.73 7.94
CA CYS A 23 -30.63 -10.52 8.72
C CYS A 23 -30.04 -9.43 7.81
N PHE A 24 -29.02 -9.74 7.01
CA PHE A 24 -28.45 -8.83 6.05
C PHE A 24 -29.48 -8.37 5.01
N ASP A 25 -30.28 -9.29 4.48
CA ASP A 25 -31.35 -9.00 3.51
C ASP A 25 -32.36 -8.00 4.11
N HIS A 26 -32.80 -8.27 5.36
CA HIS A 26 -33.70 -7.36 6.08
C HIS A 26 -33.08 -5.96 6.27
N ILE A 27 -31.80 -5.86 6.64
CA ILE A 27 -31.11 -4.58 6.76
C ILE A 27 -31.13 -3.84 5.43
N MET A 28 -30.79 -4.51 4.34
CA MET A 28 -30.71 -3.90 3.01
C MET A 28 -32.08 -3.46 2.46
N GLU A 29 -33.14 -4.12 2.88
CA GLU A 29 -34.53 -3.78 2.48
C GLU A 29 -35.15 -2.68 3.34
N SER A 30 -34.86 -2.64 4.65
CA SER A 30 -35.58 -1.80 5.62
C SER A 30 -34.83 -0.56 6.10
N CYS A 31 -33.50 -0.51 5.95
CA CYS A 31 -32.67 0.59 6.40
C CYS A 31 -32.26 1.52 5.26
N PRO A 32 -31.83 2.77 5.53
CA PRO A 32 -31.15 3.61 4.56
C PRO A 32 -29.86 2.94 4.06
N THR A 33 -29.74 2.75 2.75
CA THR A 33 -28.61 2.07 2.13
C THR A 33 -27.99 2.86 0.98
N ALA A 34 -26.73 2.61 0.68
CA ALA A 34 -26.01 3.10 -0.48
C ALA A 34 -24.86 2.11 -0.82
N GLU A 35 -24.06 2.46 -1.82
CA GLU A 35 -22.84 1.74 -2.17
C GLU A 35 -21.63 2.65 -2.01
N LEU A 36 -20.47 2.08 -1.62
CA LEU A 36 -19.20 2.75 -1.50
C LEU A 36 -18.21 2.25 -2.53
N ILE A 37 -17.42 3.18 -3.08
CA ILE A 37 -16.27 2.86 -3.93
C ILE A 37 -15.08 2.51 -3.03
N THR A 38 -14.45 1.36 -3.31
CA THR A 38 -13.36 0.80 -2.49
C THR A 38 -12.09 0.49 -3.28
N TYR A 39 -11.96 1.03 -4.50
CA TYR A 39 -10.86 0.73 -5.42
C TYR A 39 -10.37 2.01 -6.12
N GLY A 40 -9.22 1.89 -6.77
CA GLY A 40 -8.64 2.96 -7.58
C GLY A 40 -8.38 4.26 -6.80
N PRO A 41 -8.44 5.43 -7.47
CA PRO A 41 -8.10 6.73 -6.88
C PRO A 41 -8.94 7.12 -5.66
N ASP A 42 -10.16 6.59 -5.54
CA ASP A 42 -11.06 6.87 -4.40
C ASP A 42 -10.57 6.29 -3.08
N VAL A 43 -9.61 5.37 -3.13
CA VAL A 43 -8.93 4.82 -1.95
C VAL A 43 -7.41 5.03 -1.98
N GLY A 44 -6.89 5.84 -2.92
CA GLY A 44 -5.46 6.13 -3.04
C GLY A 44 -4.64 5.06 -3.75
N LEU A 45 -5.28 4.30 -4.64
CA LEU A 45 -4.66 3.31 -5.51
C LEU A 45 -4.72 3.78 -6.98
N PRO A 46 -3.86 3.28 -7.87
CA PRO A 46 -3.94 3.55 -9.30
C PRO A 46 -5.30 3.20 -9.90
N SER A 47 -5.65 3.84 -11.02
CA SER A 47 -6.86 3.54 -11.76
C SER A 47 -6.93 2.06 -12.16
N GLY A 48 -8.07 1.40 -11.88
CA GLY A 48 -8.27 0.00 -12.18
C GLY A 48 -7.65 -0.99 -11.19
N GLN A 49 -6.99 -0.53 -10.14
CA GLN A 49 -6.49 -1.40 -9.09
C GLN A 49 -7.57 -1.66 -8.04
N MET A 50 -7.79 -2.94 -7.71
CA MET A 50 -8.73 -3.38 -6.68
C MET A 50 -8.27 -2.96 -5.29
N GLY A 51 -9.23 -2.67 -4.39
CA GLY A 51 -8.97 -2.37 -3.00
C GLY A 51 -8.42 -3.56 -2.21
N ASN A 52 -7.97 -3.28 -1.00
CA ASN A 52 -7.53 -4.29 -0.04
C ASN A 52 -7.80 -3.80 1.38
N SER A 53 -7.73 -4.72 2.35
CA SER A 53 -8.09 -4.42 3.74
C SER A 53 -7.17 -3.37 4.38
N GLU A 54 -5.87 -3.35 4.05
CA GLU A 54 -4.92 -2.38 4.60
C GLU A 54 -5.30 -0.95 4.20
N VAL A 55 -5.45 -0.73 2.90
CA VAL A 55 -5.83 0.57 2.34
C VAL A 55 -7.25 0.95 2.77
N GLY A 56 -8.18 0.00 2.75
CA GLY A 56 -9.56 0.22 3.16
C GLY A 56 -9.67 0.73 4.59
N HIS A 57 -9.10 0.01 5.55
CA HIS A 57 -9.15 0.39 6.97
C HIS A 57 -8.37 1.68 7.26
N MET A 58 -7.24 1.91 6.55
CA MET A 58 -6.52 3.18 6.64
C MET A 58 -7.40 4.37 6.23
N ASN A 59 -8.14 4.27 5.13
CA ASN A 59 -9.05 5.31 4.66
C ASN A 59 -10.23 5.51 5.62
N ILE A 60 -10.81 4.42 6.14
CA ILE A 60 -11.89 4.47 7.14
C ILE A 60 -11.41 5.24 8.37
N GLY A 61 -10.27 4.87 8.93
CA GLY A 61 -9.73 5.48 10.14
C GLY A 61 -9.27 6.92 9.95
N ALA A 62 -8.66 7.23 8.81
CA ALA A 62 -8.16 8.57 8.50
C ALA A 62 -9.26 9.58 8.14
N GLY A 63 -10.47 9.14 7.74
CA GLY A 63 -11.52 10.01 7.23
C GLY A 63 -11.11 10.81 5.98
N ARG A 64 -10.10 10.33 5.27
CA ARG A 64 -9.57 10.90 4.02
C ARG A 64 -8.92 9.81 3.19
N VAL A 65 -8.72 10.07 1.90
CA VAL A 65 -7.94 9.18 1.04
C VAL A 65 -6.48 9.26 1.46
N VAL A 66 -5.91 8.11 1.85
CA VAL A 66 -4.49 7.95 2.20
C VAL A 66 -3.89 6.99 1.19
N ALA A 67 -3.11 7.53 0.26
CA ALA A 67 -2.40 6.71 -0.70
C ALA A 67 -1.14 6.10 -0.05
N MET A 68 -0.94 4.80 -0.26
CA MET A 68 0.33 4.13 0.03
C MET A 68 1.42 4.63 -0.92
N ASP A 69 2.70 4.45 -0.56
CA ASP A 69 3.83 5.00 -1.33
C ASP A 69 3.72 4.70 -2.84
N LEU A 70 3.51 3.44 -3.22
CA LEU A 70 3.32 3.05 -4.63
C LEU A 70 2.15 3.80 -5.27
N GLY A 71 0.98 3.76 -4.65
CA GLY A 71 -0.23 4.41 -5.17
C GLY A 71 -0.10 5.93 -5.27
N GLN A 72 0.57 6.56 -4.31
CA GLN A 72 0.83 8.01 -4.33
C GLN A 72 1.73 8.41 -5.51
N ILE A 73 2.79 7.63 -5.77
CA ILE A 73 3.71 7.87 -6.88
C ILE A 73 3.00 7.66 -8.21
N ASP A 74 2.29 6.53 -8.36
CA ASP A 74 1.55 6.19 -9.57
C ASP A 74 0.50 7.25 -9.91
N LEU A 75 -0.30 7.67 -8.94
CA LEU A 75 -1.29 8.75 -9.10
C LEU A 75 -0.64 10.07 -9.51
N ALA A 76 0.52 10.41 -8.93
CA ALA A 76 1.24 11.63 -9.29
C ALA A 76 1.78 11.58 -10.74
N ILE A 77 2.21 10.40 -11.20
CA ILE A 77 2.64 10.19 -12.58
C ILE A 77 1.44 10.24 -13.53
N GLU A 78 0.34 9.54 -13.21
CA GLU A 78 -0.87 9.47 -14.02
C GLU A 78 -1.50 10.85 -14.25
N ASN A 79 -1.61 11.67 -13.20
CA ASN A 79 -2.19 13.01 -13.28
C ASN A 79 -1.19 14.11 -13.68
N GLY A 80 0.09 13.76 -13.92
CA GLY A 80 1.14 14.69 -14.34
C GLY A 80 1.74 15.57 -13.23
N SER A 81 1.31 15.42 -11.97
CA SER A 81 1.84 16.25 -10.86
C SER A 81 3.25 15.83 -10.43
N PHE A 82 3.69 14.61 -10.77
CA PHE A 82 5.05 14.14 -10.46
C PHE A 82 6.13 15.08 -11.02
N GLY A 83 5.99 15.50 -12.29
CA GLY A 83 6.91 16.46 -12.90
C GLY A 83 6.91 17.85 -12.26
N GLN A 84 5.90 18.17 -11.46
CA GLN A 84 5.77 19.45 -10.74
C GLN A 84 6.13 19.32 -9.24
N ASN A 85 6.56 18.13 -8.80
CA ASN A 85 6.93 17.89 -7.40
C ASN A 85 8.04 18.85 -6.98
N ALA A 86 7.83 19.55 -5.85
CA ALA A 86 8.72 20.64 -5.41
C ALA A 86 10.15 20.17 -5.14
N ALA A 87 10.34 18.97 -4.52
CA ALA A 87 11.66 18.43 -4.24
C ALA A 87 12.38 18.00 -5.53
N LEU A 88 11.66 17.40 -6.48
CA LEU A 88 12.20 17.04 -7.80
C LEU A 88 12.60 18.30 -8.58
N GLN A 89 11.78 19.35 -8.57
CA GLN A 89 12.12 20.62 -9.25
C GLN A 89 13.31 21.33 -8.60
N ALA A 90 13.43 21.28 -7.27
CA ALA A 90 14.60 21.81 -6.58
C ALA A 90 15.88 21.02 -6.93
N PHE A 91 15.80 19.70 -6.99
CA PHE A 91 16.90 18.83 -7.42
C PHE A 91 17.35 19.12 -8.86
N ILE A 92 16.39 19.29 -9.80
CA ILE A 92 16.66 19.67 -11.17
C ILE A 92 17.37 21.03 -11.23
N ALA A 93 16.91 22.03 -10.48
CA ALA A 93 17.53 23.35 -10.44
C ALA A 93 18.96 23.31 -9.93
N GLN A 94 19.27 22.47 -8.91
CA GLN A 94 20.61 22.24 -8.42
C GLN A 94 21.52 21.67 -9.50
N LEU A 95 21.07 20.67 -10.25
CA LEU A 95 21.83 20.08 -11.37
C LEU A 95 22.02 21.03 -12.53
N GLN A 96 21.03 21.81 -12.88
CA GLN A 96 21.17 22.86 -13.91
C GLN A 96 22.21 23.91 -13.50
N SER A 97 22.25 24.26 -12.20
CA SER A 97 23.23 25.22 -11.68
C SER A 97 24.65 24.67 -11.65
N SER A 98 24.82 23.38 -11.30
CA SER A 98 26.13 22.73 -11.26
C SER A 98 26.64 22.28 -12.63
N GLY A 99 25.73 22.09 -13.59
CA GLY A 99 26.02 21.44 -14.88
C GLY A 99 26.22 19.93 -14.76
N GLY A 100 25.88 19.32 -13.63
CA GLY A 100 26.07 17.91 -13.33
C GLY A 100 24.99 17.00 -13.93
N ALA A 101 25.22 15.68 -13.86
CA ALA A 101 24.28 14.65 -14.25
C ALA A 101 23.49 14.12 -13.05
N ALA A 102 22.28 13.60 -13.30
CA ALA A 102 21.52 12.85 -12.32
C ALA A 102 21.95 11.38 -12.31
N HIS A 103 22.46 10.89 -11.19
CA HIS A 103 22.69 9.46 -10.92
C HIS A 103 21.39 8.86 -10.39
N VAL A 104 20.68 8.14 -11.24
CA VAL A 104 19.36 7.58 -10.95
C VAL A 104 19.51 6.10 -10.60
N MET A 105 19.25 5.74 -9.37
CA MET A 105 19.29 4.36 -8.87
C MET A 105 17.88 3.80 -8.77
N ALA A 106 17.62 2.64 -9.39
CA ALA A 106 16.29 2.03 -9.41
C ALA A 106 16.34 0.50 -9.52
N LEU A 107 15.42 -0.18 -8.83
CA LEU A 107 15.08 -1.57 -9.12
C LEU A 107 14.29 -1.60 -10.43
N VAL A 108 14.82 -2.31 -11.42
CA VAL A 108 14.30 -2.32 -12.81
C VAL A 108 13.43 -3.55 -13.01
N SER A 109 12.21 -3.50 -12.51
CA SER A 109 11.15 -4.50 -12.68
C SER A 109 9.77 -3.85 -12.54
N ASP A 110 8.72 -4.60 -12.81
CA ASP A 110 7.32 -4.21 -12.61
C ASP A 110 6.69 -4.83 -11.35
N GLY A 111 7.51 -5.45 -10.49
CA GLY A 111 7.04 -6.13 -9.27
C GLY A 111 6.36 -5.22 -8.25
N GLY A 112 6.65 -3.91 -8.26
CA GLY A 112 5.94 -2.91 -7.44
C GLY A 112 6.15 -3.03 -5.92
N VAL A 113 7.13 -3.81 -5.46
CA VAL A 113 7.41 -4.01 -4.02
C VAL A 113 8.41 -2.99 -3.49
N HIS A 114 9.50 -2.76 -4.19
CA HIS A 114 10.55 -1.81 -3.80
C HIS A 114 10.72 -0.66 -4.79
N GLY A 115 10.45 -0.91 -6.06
CA GLY A 115 10.55 0.01 -7.19
C GLY A 115 9.63 -0.43 -8.31
N HIS A 116 9.46 0.43 -9.31
CA HIS A 116 8.71 0.10 -10.51
C HIS A 116 9.35 0.77 -11.73
N ILE A 117 9.51 0.02 -12.84
CA ILE A 117 10.14 0.52 -14.06
C ILE A 117 9.43 1.75 -14.64
N ALA A 118 8.10 1.86 -14.49
CA ALA A 118 7.34 3.02 -14.93
C ALA A 118 7.78 4.31 -14.22
N HIS A 119 8.15 4.24 -12.93
CA HIS A 119 8.67 5.39 -12.18
C HIS A 119 10.03 5.86 -12.74
N LEU A 120 10.89 4.90 -13.10
CA LEU A 120 12.17 5.21 -13.75
C LEU A 120 11.93 5.92 -15.09
N LEU A 121 11.06 5.38 -15.94
CA LEU A 121 10.76 5.96 -17.25
C LEU A 121 10.16 7.37 -17.11
N ALA A 122 9.22 7.59 -16.20
CA ALA A 122 8.65 8.91 -15.93
C ALA A 122 9.73 9.90 -15.44
N THR A 123 10.61 9.46 -14.52
CA THR A 123 11.73 10.28 -14.02
C THR A 123 12.68 10.68 -15.14
N LEU A 124 13.05 9.76 -16.00
CA LEU A 124 13.95 10.04 -17.13
C LEU A 124 13.35 11.03 -18.12
N GLN A 125 12.03 10.98 -18.36
CA GLN A 125 11.33 11.94 -19.19
C GLN A 125 11.37 13.35 -18.58
N VAL A 126 11.11 13.47 -17.27
CA VAL A 126 11.16 14.77 -16.57
C VAL A 126 12.57 15.36 -16.59
N LEU A 127 13.60 14.58 -16.28
CA LEU A 127 14.99 15.02 -16.32
C LEU A 127 15.44 15.42 -17.73
N SER A 128 15.07 14.63 -18.73
CA SER A 128 15.37 14.91 -20.13
C SER A 128 14.68 16.21 -20.62
N ALA A 129 13.43 16.42 -20.27
CA ALA A 129 12.70 17.66 -20.61
C ALA A 129 13.35 18.91 -19.97
N ALA A 130 13.99 18.73 -18.81
CA ALA A 130 14.76 19.78 -18.12
C ALA A 130 16.21 19.92 -18.66
N GLY A 131 16.64 19.10 -19.62
CA GLY A 131 17.99 19.12 -20.17
C GLY A 131 19.05 18.53 -19.24
N VAL A 132 18.67 17.76 -18.22
CA VAL A 132 19.58 17.15 -17.25
C VAL A 132 20.01 15.76 -17.75
N PRO A 133 21.33 15.51 -17.95
CA PRO A 133 21.83 14.17 -18.30
C PRO A 133 21.58 13.16 -17.18
N SER A 134 21.30 11.90 -17.53
CA SER A 134 21.04 10.86 -16.55
C SER A 134 22.01 9.68 -16.67
N ARG A 135 22.50 9.20 -15.52
CA ARG A 135 23.34 8.01 -15.35
C ARG A 135 22.54 7.00 -14.54
N ILE A 136 22.10 5.93 -15.16
CA ILE A 136 21.18 4.97 -14.55
C ILE A 136 21.98 3.85 -13.91
N HIS A 137 21.79 3.62 -12.64
CA HIS A 137 22.28 2.47 -11.88
C HIS A 137 21.14 1.46 -11.76
N ALA A 138 21.10 0.55 -12.75
CA ALA A 138 20.04 -0.44 -12.87
C ALA A 138 20.29 -1.58 -11.87
N ILE A 139 19.34 -1.78 -10.95
CA ILE A 139 19.33 -2.90 -10.03
C ILE A 139 18.41 -3.96 -10.61
N THR A 140 18.91 -5.20 -10.77
CA THR A 140 18.12 -6.33 -11.27
C THR A 140 17.41 -7.04 -10.13
N ASP A 141 16.20 -7.55 -10.38
CA ASP A 141 15.29 -8.10 -9.39
C ASP A 141 15.40 -9.64 -9.26
N GLY A 142 14.54 -10.40 -9.93
CA GLY A 142 14.53 -11.88 -9.89
C GLY A 142 13.97 -12.47 -8.59
N ARG A 143 13.40 -11.64 -7.71
CA ARG A 143 12.78 -12.05 -6.43
C ARG A 143 11.33 -11.63 -6.31
N ASP A 144 11.01 -10.37 -6.62
CA ASP A 144 9.64 -9.85 -6.62
C ASP A 144 8.96 -10.07 -7.98
N VAL A 145 9.75 -10.46 -8.97
CA VAL A 145 9.34 -10.94 -10.31
C VAL A 145 10.03 -12.26 -10.63
N ALA A 146 9.61 -12.92 -11.70
CA ALA A 146 10.19 -14.21 -12.10
C ALA A 146 11.70 -14.09 -12.36
N PRO A 147 12.55 -15.03 -11.88
CA PRO A 147 13.95 -15.11 -12.26
C PRO A 147 14.11 -15.26 -13.78
N GLY A 148 15.13 -14.64 -14.35
CA GLY A 148 15.38 -14.60 -15.79
C GLY A 148 14.60 -13.53 -16.56
N SER A 149 13.85 -12.66 -15.86
CA SER A 149 13.07 -11.57 -16.47
C SER A 149 13.88 -10.27 -16.69
N ALA A 150 15.03 -10.12 -16.05
CA ALA A 150 15.82 -8.88 -16.07
C ALA A 150 16.21 -8.42 -17.48
N LEU A 151 16.49 -9.35 -18.39
CA LEU A 151 16.84 -8.99 -19.78
C LEU A 151 15.70 -8.24 -20.47
N GLY A 152 14.45 -8.73 -20.33
CA GLY A 152 13.29 -8.07 -20.91
C GLY A 152 13.06 -6.66 -20.36
N PHE A 153 13.22 -6.46 -19.07
CA PHE A 153 13.10 -5.12 -18.45
C PHE A 153 14.22 -4.16 -18.89
N ILE A 154 15.46 -4.66 -19.04
CA ILE A 154 16.58 -3.85 -19.53
C ILE A 154 16.42 -3.50 -21.01
N GLU A 155 15.87 -4.40 -21.83
CA GLU A 155 15.54 -4.10 -23.23
C GLU A 155 14.44 -3.05 -23.32
N GLN A 156 13.38 -3.17 -22.52
CA GLN A 156 12.32 -2.17 -22.41
C GLN A 156 12.88 -0.79 -22.00
N LEU A 157 13.71 -0.75 -20.95
CA LEU A 157 14.39 0.47 -20.52
C LEU A 157 15.25 1.06 -21.63
N SER A 158 16.08 0.22 -22.27
CA SER A 158 17.01 0.66 -23.33
C SER A 158 16.29 1.25 -24.53
N ALA A 159 15.13 0.69 -24.90
CA ALA A 159 14.31 1.19 -26.01
C ALA A 159 13.66 2.54 -25.71
N ALA A 160 13.46 2.88 -24.44
CA ALA A 160 12.80 4.10 -23.98
C ALA A 160 13.77 5.19 -23.47
N LEU A 161 15.09 4.95 -23.55
CA LEU A 161 16.08 5.91 -23.05
C LEU A 161 16.06 7.22 -23.82
N PRO A 162 15.93 8.38 -23.14
CA PRO A 162 16.18 9.67 -23.76
C PRO A 162 17.65 9.81 -24.23
N ALA A 163 17.89 10.68 -25.22
CA ALA A 163 19.22 10.85 -25.83
C ALA A 163 20.35 11.20 -24.84
N GLN A 164 20.02 11.84 -23.72
CA GLN A 164 21.00 12.25 -22.69
C GLN A 164 21.11 11.25 -21.53
N ALA A 165 20.38 10.14 -21.58
CA ALA A 165 20.39 9.10 -20.57
C ALA A 165 21.21 7.90 -21.01
N GLN A 166 21.96 7.28 -20.07
CA GLN A 166 22.68 6.04 -20.30
C GLN A 166 22.61 5.15 -19.08
N ILE A 167 22.57 3.83 -19.28
CA ILE A 167 22.77 2.87 -18.19
C ILE A 167 24.27 2.86 -17.89
N ALA A 168 24.62 3.19 -16.66
CA ALA A 168 25.99 3.30 -16.17
C ALA A 168 26.48 2.01 -15.50
N THR A 169 25.61 1.38 -14.69
CA THR A 169 25.92 0.10 -14.03
C THR A 169 24.70 -0.82 -14.04
N VAL A 170 24.97 -2.13 -13.96
CA VAL A 170 23.97 -3.19 -13.70
C VAL A 170 24.44 -3.98 -12.49
N THR A 171 23.57 -4.15 -11.49
CA THR A 171 23.92 -4.83 -10.24
C THR A 171 22.71 -5.59 -9.70
N GLY A 172 22.87 -6.86 -9.34
CA GLY A 172 21.81 -7.63 -8.69
C GLY A 172 21.43 -7.05 -7.32
N ARG A 173 20.14 -7.14 -7.00
CA ARG A 173 19.60 -6.61 -5.72
C ARG A 173 20.27 -7.21 -4.49
N TYR A 174 20.86 -8.40 -4.58
CA TYR A 174 21.62 -9.02 -3.52
C TYR A 174 22.77 -8.15 -2.99
N PHE A 175 23.39 -7.36 -3.88
CA PHE A 175 24.49 -6.45 -3.56
C PHE A 175 24.00 -5.03 -3.24
N ALA A 176 23.21 -4.46 -4.14
CA ALA A 176 22.81 -3.05 -4.05
C ALA A 176 21.64 -2.80 -3.06
N MET A 177 20.97 -3.84 -2.59
CA MET A 177 19.79 -3.76 -1.72
C MET A 177 19.95 -4.66 -0.49
N ASP A 178 21.15 -4.74 0.09
CA ASP A 178 21.37 -5.41 1.37
C ASP A 178 20.63 -4.68 2.51
N ARG A 179 20.26 -5.40 3.56
CA ARG A 179 19.63 -4.86 4.77
C ARG A 179 20.11 -5.57 6.05
N ASP A 180 21.13 -6.42 5.91
CA ASP A 180 21.62 -7.29 6.97
C ASP A 180 23.04 -6.87 7.42
N ASN A 181 23.45 -5.61 7.09
CA ASN A 181 24.75 -5.02 7.37
C ASN A 181 25.92 -5.81 6.76
N ARG A 182 25.69 -6.41 5.59
CA ARG A 182 26.73 -7.10 4.81
C ARG A 182 27.45 -6.08 3.93
N TRP A 183 28.22 -5.22 4.59
CA TRP A 183 28.86 -4.07 3.95
C TRP A 183 29.78 -4.44 2.80
N GLU A 184 30.35 -5.65 2.78
CA GLU A 184 31.12 -6.17 1.66
C GLU A 184 30.29 -6.29 0.35
N ARG A 185 28.97 -6.50 0.44
CA ARG A 185 28.06 -6.51 -0.71
C ARG A 185 27.77 -5.11 -1.17
N VAL A 186 27.43 -4.24 -0.24
CA VAL A 186 27.13 -2.82 -0.49
C VAL A 186 28.33 -2.15 -1.15
N GLN A 187 29.55 -2.45 -0.69
CA GLN A 187 30.79 -1.88 -1.23
C GLN A 187 30.97 -2.20 -2.70
N THR A 188 30.64 -3.42 -3.16
CA THR A 188 30.77 -3.75 -4.59
C THR A 188 29.87 -2.89 -5.48
N ALA A 189 28.64 -2.61 -5.04
CA ALA A 189 27.74 -1.72 -5.74
C ALA A 189 28.21 -0.26 -5.67
N TYR A 190 28.67 0.18 -4.51
CA TYR A 190 29.22 1.51 -4.27
C TYR A 190 30.42 1.80 -5.18
N ASP A 191 31.41 0.91 -5.25
CA ASP A 191 32.63 1.10 -6.06
C ASP A 191 32.30 1.20 -7.55
N ALA A 192 31.35 0.39 -8.02
CA ALA A 192 30.86 0.46 -9.40
C ALA A 192 30.15 1.79 -9.69
N ILE A 193 29.34 2.29 -8.77
CA ILE A 193 28.60 3.56 -8.90
C ILE A 193 29.57 4.73 -8.81
N VAL A 194 30.34 4.84 -7.74
CA VAL A 194 31.11 6.05 -7.42
C VAL A 194 32.37 6.16 -8.29
N ALA A 195 33.11 5.06 -8.42
CA ALA A 195 34.44 5.07 -9.04
C ALA A 195 34.49 4.39 -10.42
N ALA A 196 33.37 3.90 -10.92
CA ALA A 196 33.32 3.02 -12.10
C ALA A 196 34.30 1.81 -11.98
N GLN A 197 34.47 1.28 -10.76
CA GLN A 197 35.36 0.17 -10.46
C GLN A 197 34.58 -1.10 -10.20
N SER A 198 34.87 -2.11 -11.03
CA SER A 198 34.39 -3.48 -10.86
C SER A 198 35.29 -4.46 -11.58
N SER A 199 35.30 -5.71 -11.11
CA SER A 199 35.90 -6.82 -11.86
C SER A 199 35.09 -7.22 -13.10
N HIS A 200 33.87 -6.71 -13.25
CA HIS A 200 32.95 -7.01 -14.35
C HIS A 200 32.65 -5.74 -15.15
N THR A 201 32.85 -5.83 -16.45
CA THR A 201 32.54 -4.76 -17.42
C THR A 201 31.79 -5.34 -18.61
N ALA A 202 30.91 -4.57 -19.22
CA ALA A 202 30.18 -4.97 -20.42
C ALA A 202 29.98 -3.76 -21.34
N ALA A 203 29.82 -3.99 -22.64
CA ALA A 203 29.59 -2.90 -23.57
C ALA A 203 28.15 -2.36 -23.46
N THR A 204 27.18 -3.22 -23.08
CA THR A 204 25.78 -2.86 -22.86
C THR A 204 25.21 -3.56 -21.62
N ALA A 205 24.14 -3.02 -21.05
CA ALA A 205 23.44 -3.65 -19.93
C ALA A 205 22.87 -5.04 -20.30
N ALA A 206 22.34 -5.20 -21.51
CA ALA A 206 21.84 -6.49 -21.99
C ALA A 206 22.98 -7.54 -22.06
N GLN A 207 24.17 -7.15 -22.49
CA GLN A 207 25.32 -8.05 -22.48
C GLN A 207 25.77 -8.44 -21.06
N ALA A 208 25.68 -7.52 -20.09
CA ALA A 208 25.98 -7.83 -18.69
C ALA A 208 25.06 -8.93 -18.16
N ILE A 209 23.75 -8.82 -18.42
CA ILE A 209 22.75 -9.80 -17.99
C ILE A 209 22.94 -11.14 -18.72
N THR A 210 23.10 -11.10 -20.05
CA THR A 210 23.33 -12.32 -20.85
C THR A 210 24.57 -13.07 -20.38
N ALA A 211 25.64 -12.35 -20.04
CA ALA A 211 26.88 -12.96 -19.54
C ALA A 211 26.68 -13.63 -18.18
N ALA A 212 25.89 -13.03 -17.29
CA ALA A 212 25.51 -13.60 -15.98
C ALA A 212 24.67 -14.86 -16.17
N ASP A 213 23.66 -14.81 -17.04
CA ASP A 213 22.77 -15.93 -17.35
C ASP A 213 23.57 -17.13 -17.92
N LEU A 214 24.47 -16.90 -18.86
CA LEU A 214 25.37 -17.92 -19.41
C LEU A 214 26.28 -18.54 -18.34
N ALA A 215 26.59 -17.79 -17.29
CA ALA A 215 27.37 -18.28 -16.14
C ALA A 215 26.47 -18.98 -15.07
N GLY A 216 25.17 -19.11 -15.31
CA GLY A 216 24.22 -19.71 -14.38
C GLY A 216 23.91 -18.82 -13.16
N ILE A 217 24.14 -17.51 -13.28
CA ILE A 217 23.87 -16.52 -12.22
C ILE A 217 22.50 -15.91 -12.49
N SER A 218 21.56 -16.07 -11.52
CA SER A 218 20.24 -15.49 -11.65
C SER A 218 20.23 -13.98 -11.40
N ASP A 219 19.17 -13.31 -11.85
CA ASP A 219 18.99 -11.85 -11.82
C ASP A 219 19.34 -11.22 -10.47
N GLU A 220 18.91 -11.85 -9.37
CA GLU A 220 19.13 -11.37 -8.00
C GLU A 220 20.62 -11.22 -7.66
N PHE A 221 21.49 -12.08 -8.23
CA PHE A 221 22.89 -12.21 -7.87
C PHE A 221 23.86 -11.70 -8.94
N ILE A 222 23.39 -10.95 -9.94
CA ILE A 222 24.25 -10.35 -10.97
C ILE A 222 25.32 -9.49 -10.31
N PRO A 223 26.63 -9.78 -10.51
CA PRO A 223 27.69 -8.97 -9.91
C PRO A 223 27.63 -7.54 -10.44
N ALA A 224 28.06 -6.59 -9.59
CA ALA A 224 28.14 -5.21 -10.01
C ALA A 224 28.99 -5.09 -11.29
N THR A 225 28.36 -4.65 -12.38
CA THR A 225 28.95 -4.57 -13.71
C THR A 225 28.93 -3.13 -14.21
N VAL A 226 30.09 -2.60 -14.57
CA VAL A 226 30.23 -1.25 -15.14
C VAL A 226 30.03 -1.30 -16.65
N ILE A 227 29.16 -0.41 -17.16
CA ILE A 227 28.94 -0.31 -18.61
C ILE A 227 29.99 0.61 -19.25
N THR A 228 30.55 0.15 -20.36
CA THR A 228 31.62 0.84 -21.07
C THR A 228 31.27 2.30 -21.38
N GLY A 229 32.19 3.21 -21.04
CA GLY A 229 32.00 4.65 -21.22
C GLY A 229 31.58 5.39 -19.95
N TYR A 230 31.12 4.70 -18.91
CA TYR A 230 30.91 5.31 -17.61
C TYR A 230 32.25 5.54 -16.89
N GLN A 231 32.42 6.70 -16.27
CA GLN A 231 33.68 7.14 -15.64
C GLN A 231 33.55 7.36 -14.12
N GLY A 232 32.43 7.02 -13.53
CA GLY A 232 32.14 7.32 -12.12
C GLY A 232 31.40 8.64 -11.93
N VAL A 233 31.21 9.01 -10.66
CA VAL A 233 30.54 10.24 -10.22
C VAL A 233 31.50 11.41 -10.32
N SER A 234 31.00 12.54 -10.82
CA SER A 234 31.71 13.81 -10.86
C SER A 234 31.20 14.80 -9.79
N SER A 235 32.06 15.70 -9.35
CA SER A 235 31.62 16.77 -8.44
C SER A 235 30.53 17.61 -9.10
N GLY A 236 29.45 17.86 -8.38
CA GLY A 236 28.28 18.59 -8.87
C GLY A 236 27.21 17.72 -9.53
N ASP A 237 27.42 16.39 -9.65
CA ASP A 237 26.35 15.46 -9.97
C ASP A 237 25.35 15.35 -8.81
N GLY A 238 24.15 14.81 -9.07
CA GLY A 238 23.16 14.57 -8.04
C GLY A 238 22.76 13.10 -7.95
N LEU A 239 22.37 12.67 -6.78
CA LEU A 239 21.88 11.31 -6.52
C LEU A 239 20.36 11.30 -6.44
N PHE A 240 19.68 10.38 -7.16
CA PHE A 240 18.25 10.17 -7.01
C PHE A 240 17.92 8.67 -6.90
N CYS A 241 17.44 8.25 -5.74
CA CYS A 241 16.97 6.88 -5.52
C CYS A 241 15.47 6.78 -5.74
N LEU A 242 15.03 5.90 -6.64
CA LEU A 242 13.63 5.71 -7.01
C LEU A 242 12.94 4.59 -6.23
N ASN A 243 13.69 3.78 -5.48
CA ASN A 243 13.09 2.75 -4.65
C ASN A 243 12.27 3.41 -3.53
N PHE A 244 10.99 3.04 -3.40
CA PHE A 244 10.06 3.64 -2.43
C PHE A 244 9.90 2.82 -1.14
N ARG A 245 10.38 1.57 -1.09
CA ARG A 245 10.44 0.81 0.15
C ARG A 245 11.81 0.95 0.81
N SER A 246 11.81 1.53 2.00
CA SER A 246 13.01 2.03 2.65
C SER A 246 13.98 0.97 3.17
N ASP A 247 13.50 -0.20 3.61
CA ASP A 247 14.31 -1.19 4.35
C ASP A 247 15.57 -1.65 3.60
N ARG A 248 15.51 -1.78 2.27
CA ARG A 248 16.61 -2.23 1.42
C ARG A 248 17.34 -1.12 0.66
N ALA A 249 16.97 0.14 0.88
CA ALA A 249 17.67 1.27 0.28
C ALA A 249 18.63 1.96 1.26
N ARG A 250 18.41 1.79 2.57
CA ARG A 250 19.13 2.53 3.61
C ARG A 250 20.64 2.37 3.55
N GLU A 251 21.13 1.13 3.45
CA GLU A 251 22.56 0.86 3.53
C GLU A 251 23.34 1.46 2.36
N ILE A 252 22.87 1.24 1.14
CA ILE A 252 23.54 1.81 -0.05
C ILE A 252 23.45 3.33 -0.07
N LEU A 253 22.31 3.92 0.39
CA LEU A 253 22.16 5.37 0.46
C LEU A 253 23.02 5.99 1.56
N SER A 254 23.19 5.32 2.71
CA SER A 254 24.17 5.74 3.70
C SER A 254 25.58 5.76 3.12
N ALA A 255 25.98 4.70 2.41
CA ALA A 255 27.29 4.67 1.78
C ALA A 255 27.49 5.80 0.74
N LEU A 256 26.46 6.11 -0.05
CA LEU A 256 26.52 7.09 -1.13
C LEU A 256 26.43 8.54 -0.65
N ALA A 257 25.68 8.83 0.42
CA ALA A 257 25.29 10.20 0.76
C ALA A 257 25.51 10.61 2.22
N ASP A 258 25.70 9.68 3.17
CA ASP A 258 25.94 10.05 4.57
C ASP A 258 27.36 10.61 4.75
N PRO A 259 27.55 11.89 5.12
CA PRO A 259 28.88 12.48 5.32
C PRO A 259 29.68 11.83 6.47
N HIS A 260 29.03 11.04 7.31
CA HIS A 260 29.65 10.35 8.46
C HIS A 260 29.77 8.84 8.27
N PHE A 261 29.56 8.33 7.05
CA PHE A 261 29.65 6.90 6.75
C PHE A 261 31.08 6.35 6.97
N ASP A 262 31.22 5.28 7.77
CA ASP A 262 32.49 4.71 8.19
C ASP A 262 32.56 3.16 8.16
N HIS A 263 31.53 2.49 7.62
CA HIS A 263 31.44 1.02 7.67
C HIS A 263 32.42 0.29 6.73
N PHE A 264 32.96 0.97 5.71
CA PHE A 264 34.06 0.48 4.88
C PHE A 264 34.91 1.66 4.38
N GLN A 265 36.16 1.37 3.98
CA GLN A 265 37.01 2.39 3.41
C GLN A 265 36.50 2.77 2.02
N SER A 266 35.75 3.87 1.97
CA SER A 266 35.18 4.38 0.73
C SER A 266 36.19 5.20 -0.08
N HIS A 267 36.00 5.28 -1.40
CA HIS A 267 36.54 6.40 -2.17
C HIS A 267 36.04 7.71 -1.56
N ALA A 268 36.74 8.82 -1.83
CA ALA A 268 36.27 10.12 -1.36
C ALA A 268 34.78 10.29 -1.74
N GLN A 269 33.94 10.52 -0.72
CA GLN A 269 32.50 10.65 -0.96
C GLN A 269 32.24 11.71 -2.03
N PRO A 270 31.35 11.46 -2.99
CA PRO A 270 31.01 12.44 -4.00
C PRO A 270 30.44 13.72 -3.38
N ALA A 271 30.88 14.87 -3.85
CA ALA A 271 30.25 16.15 -3.50
C ALA A 271 28.99 16.31 -4.35
N TRP A 272 27.90 15.68 -3.91
CA TRP A 272 26.60 15.77 -4.58
C TRP A 272 26.08 17.20 -4.60
N ALA A 273 25.59 17.69 -5.75
CA ALA A 273 24.84 18.94 -5.83
C ALA A 273 23.48 18.84 -5.08
N GLY A 274 22.93 17.63 -5.01
CA GLY A 274 21.75 17.30 -4.27
C GLY A 274 21.57 15.79 -4.15
N ALA A 275 20.93 15.33 -3.09
CA ALA A 275 20.54 13.95 -2.89
C ALA A 275 19.04 13.87 -2.67
N LEU A 276 18.34 13.11 -3.50
CA LEU A 276 16.89 12.98 -3.53
C LEU A 276 16.48 11.51 -3.40
N GLY A 277 15.46 11.25 -2.62
CA GLY A 277 14.78 9.96 -2.55
C GLY A 277 13.37 10.05 -3.09
N MET A 278 12.80 8.91 -3.49
CA MET A 278 11.38 8.85 -3.79
C MET A 278 10.56 9.09 -2.52
N VAL A 279 11.00 8.50 -1.40
CA VAL A 279 10.38 8.59 -0.06
C VAL A 279 11.44 8.91 1.01
N ASP A 280 11.02 9.14 2.24
CA ASP A 280 11.90 9.18 3.41
C ASP A 280 12.37 7.77 3.77
N TYR A 281 13.69 7.55 3.85
CA TYR A 281 14.26 6.24 4.16
C TYR A 281 14.43 5.99 5.67
N SER A 282 14.82 6.99 6.42
CA SER A 282 14.82 7.03 7.90
C SER A 282 15.05 8.47 8.37
N GLU A 283 14.88 8.72 9.68
CA GLU A 283 15.16 10.00 10.29
C GLU A 283 16.62 10.46 10.04
N ALA A 284 17.59 9.53 10.09
CA ALA A 284 18.99 9.86 9.79
C ALA A 284 19.16 10.33 8.33
N HIS A 285 18.50 9.69 7.38
CA HIS A 285 18.61 10.05 5.96
C HIS A 285 18.05 11.43 5.65
N THR A 286 17.02 11.89 6.39
CA THR A 286 16.45 13.25 6.19
C THR A 286 17.44 14.36 6.52
N GLY A 287 18.52 14.04 7.23
CA GLY A 287 19.61 14.99 7.52
C GLY A 287 20.47 15.34 6.30
N TYR A 288 20.49 14.51 5.25
CA TYR A 288 21.35 14.69 4.08
C TYR A 288 20.66 14.37 2.74
N MET A 289 19.41 13.91 2.74
CA MET A 289 18.59 13.66 1.55
C MET A 289 17.23 14.35 1.68
N GLN A 290 16.69 14.78 0.54
CA GLN A 290 15.29 15.20 0.42
C GLN A 290 14.43 14.06 -0.14
N ALA A 291 13.12 14.14 0.00
CA ALA A 291 12.18 13.16 -0.55
C ALA A 291 11.13 13.83 -1.43
N CYS A 292 10.78 13.17 -2.55
CA CYS A 292 9.65 13.57 -3.39
C CYS A 292 8.32 13.42 -2.65
N PHE A 293 8.16 12.30 -1.95
CA PHE A 293 6.97 11.95 -1.17
C PHE A 293 7.39 11.68 0.28
N PRO A 294 7.59 12.73 1.08
CA PRO A 294 7.96 12.56 2.49
C PRO A 294 6.83 11.87 3.26
N LYS A 295 7.20 11.07 4.24
CA LYS A 295 6.27 10.37 5.10
C LYS A 295 5.37 11.34 5.84
N THR A 296 4.10 11.36 5.51
CA THR A 296 3.11 12.17 6.21
C THR A 296 2.45 11.32 7.28
N LEU A 297 2.56 11.74 8.54
CA LEU A 297 1.84 11.09 9.63
C LEU A 297 0.34 11.25 9.41
N VAL A 298 -0.39 10.15 9.55
CA VAL A 298 -1.85 10.16 9.52
C VAL A 298 -2.35 10.61 10.90
N VAL A 299 -2.44 11.92 11.08
CA VAL A 299 -2.92 12.53 12.34
C VAL A 299 -4.43 12.69 12.35
N ASN A 300 -5.01 12.87 13.54
CA ASN A 300 -6.44 13.08 13.74
C ASN A 300 -7.30 11.98 13.08
N THR A 301 -6.88 10.72 13.27
CA THR A 301 -7.71 9.57 12.90
C THR A 301 -8.99 9.53 13.71
N LEU A 302 -9.98 8.75 13.29
CA LEU A 302 -11.24 8.55 14.03
C LEU A 302 -10.97 8.18 15.49
N GLY A 303 -10.06 7.23 15.75
CA GLY A 303 -9.68 6.82 17.11
C GLY A 303 -9.07 7.96 17.92
N ALA A 304 -8.09 8.65 17.36
CA ALA A 304 -7.42 9.78 18.00
C ALA A 304 -8.41 10.92 18.30
N TRP A 305 -9.33 11.19 17.39
CA TRP A 305 -10.30 12.27 17.54
C TRP A 305 -11.35 11.95 18.62
N VAL A 306 -11.87 10.73 18.62
CA VAL A 306 -12.80 10.21 19.64
C VAL A 306 -12.16 10.25 21.03
N ALA A 307 -10.91 9.80 21.15
CA ALA A 307 -10.15 9.85 22.40
C ALA A 307 -9.96 11.28 22.93
N ARG A 308 -9.65 12.26 22.06
CA ARG A 308 -9.52 13.68 22.42
C ARG A 308 -10.81 14.25 23.02
N HIS A 309 -11.96 13.72 22.62
CA HIS A 309 -13.26 14.11 23.17
C HIS A 309 -13.66 13.30 24.42
N GLY A 310 -12.70 12.54 24.99
CA GLY A 310 -12.93 11.77 26.23
C GLY A 310 -13.88 10.60 26.07
N LYS A 311 -14.04 10.08 24.84
CA LYS A 311 -14.98 9.01 24.50
C LYS A 311 -14.27 7.65 24.55
N ARG A 312 -14.96 6.64 25.10
CA ARG A 312 -14.46 5.26 25.17
C ARG A 312 -14.67 4.56 23.83
N GLN A 313 -13.67 3.79 23.41
CA GLN A 313 -13.75 3.05 22.17
C GLN A 313 -13.27 1.61 22.31
N PHE A 314 -13.84 0.71 21.51
CA PHE A 314 -13.53 -0.71 21.51
C PHE A 314 -13.23 -1.21 20.10
N ARG A 315 -12.20 -2.05 19.97
CA ARG A 315 -11.75 -2.67 18.70
C ARG A 315 -11.80 -4.17 18.85
N VAL A 316 -12.46 -4.86 17.91
CA VAL A 316 -12.49 -6.31 17.91
C VAL A 316 -12.40 -6.88 16.50
N ALA A 317 -11.48 -7.80 16.32
CA ALA A 317 -11.37 -8.67 15.15
C ALA A 317 -10.54 -9.89 15.50
N GLU A 318 -10.76 -11.00 14.81
CA GLU A 318 -9.91 -12.18 14.97
C GLU A 318 -8.50 -11.96 14.41
N THR A 319 -7.55 -12.86 14.73
CA THR A 319 -6.10 -12.71 14.45
C THR A 319 -5.79 -12.17 13.05
N GLU A 320 -6.44 -12.69 12.01
CA GLU A 320 -6.18 -12.33 10.61
C GLU A 320 -6.51 -10.85 10.29
N LYS A 321 -7.49 -10.27 10.97
CA LYS A 321 -7.96 -8.92 10.70
C LYS A 321 -7.77 -7.94 11.88
N TYR A 322 -7.11 -8.38 12.95
CA TYR A 322 -6.82 -7.52 14.09
C TYR A 322 -5.95 -6.29 13.74
N PRO A 323 -4.88 -6.41 12.94
CA PRO A 323 -4.10 -5.23 12.52
C PRO A 323 -4.93 -4.21 11.74
N HIS A 324 -5.98 -4.65 11.03
CA HIS A 324 -6.82 -3.76 10.23
C HIS A 324 -7.66 -2.81 11.09
N VAL A 325 -8.28 -3.31 12.16
CA VAL A 325 -9.07 -2.49 13.09
C VAL A 325 -8.21 -1.75 14.12
N THR A 326 -6.89 -2.00 14.18
CA THR A 326 -5.94 -1.37 15.11
C THR A 326 -4.91 -0.54 14.35
N PHE A 327 -3.81 -1.15 13.90
CA PHE A 327 -2.69 -0.46 13.25
C PHE A 327 -3.11 0.38 12.03
N PHE A 328 -3.80 -0.23 11.06
CA PHE A 328 -4.19 0.50 9.85
C PHE A 328 -5.26 1.54 10.13
N LEU A 329 -6.27 1.23 10.93
CA LEU A 329 -7.32 2.18 11.29
C LEU A 329 -6.76 3.38 12.09
N ASN A 330 -5.71 3.18 12.89
CA ASN A 330 -5.01 4.24 13.62
C ASN A 330 -3.89 4.90 12.80
N GLY A 331 -3.97 4.84 11.48
CA GLY A 331 -3.05 5.58 10.59
C GLY A 331 -1.62 5.05 10.56
N GLY A 332 -1.42 3.75 10.81
CA GLY A 332 -0.11 3.10 10.86
C GLY A 332 0.56 3.17 12.23
N THR A 333 -0.21 3.37 13.29
CA THR A 333 0.29 3.44 14.68
C THR A 333 -0.13 2.22 15.47
N GLU A 334 0.83 1.49 16.05
CA GLU A 334 0.57 0.31 16.90
C GLU A 334 0.00 0.67 18.26
N GLN A 335 0.40 1.81 18.80
CA GLN A 335 -0.02 2.25 20.10
C GLN A 335 -1.53 2.50 20.11
N ALA A 336 -2.21 1.94 21.11
CA ALA A 336 -3.63 2.23 21.34
C ALA A 336 -3.83 3.71 21.72
N GLU A 337 -4.90 4.29 21.24
CA GLU A 337 -5.30 5.64 21.65
C GLU A 337 -5.78 5.64 23.12
N PRO A 338 -5.73 6.75 23.82
CA PRO A 338 -6.35 6.86 25.13
C PRO A 338 -7.82 6.40 25.08
N LEU A 339 -8.26 5.63 26.07
CA LEU A 339 -9.61 5.07 26.17
C LEU A 339 -9.99 4.07 25.05
N GLU A 340 -9.00 3.55 24.34
CA GLU A 340 -9.15 2.47 23.36
C GLU A 340 -8.84 1.13 24.02
N GLU A 341 -9.84 0.27 24.05
CA GLU A 341 -9.71 -1.13 24.47
C GLU A 341 -9.79 -2.04 23.25
N ARG A 342 -9.06 -3.15 23.29
CA ARG A 342 -8.87 -4.05 22.15
C ARG A 342 -9.07 -5.50 22.59
N PHE A 343 -9.73 -6.28 21.74
CA PHE A 343 -9.83 -7.72 21.93
C PHE A 343 -9.57 -8.47 20.61
N MET A 344 -8.86 -9.60 20.71
CA MET A 344 -8.45 -10.39 19.56
C MET A 344 -8.73 -11.88 19.82
N PRO A 345 -9.90 -12.41 19.43
CA PRO A 345 -10.10 -13.86 19.39
C PRO A 345 -9.12 -14.50 18.40
N HIS A 346 -8.60 -15.68 18.76
CA HIS A 346 -7.69 -16.38 17.86
C HIS A 346 -8.45 -17.01 16.70
N SER A 347 -7.96 -16.79 15.48
CA SER A 347 -8.40 -17.52 14.30
C SER A 347 -8.13 -19.02 14.44
N PRO A 348 -8.95 -19.91 13.87
CA PRO A 348 -8.77 -21.33 13.96
C PRO A 348 -7.46 -21.78 13.29
N LYS A 349 -6.79 -22.76 13.90
CA LYS A 349 -5.53 -23.32 13.40
C LYS A 349 -5.79 -24.39 12.34
N VAL A 350 -6.24 -23.97 11.17
CA VAL A 350 -6.47 -24.82 9.99
C VAL A 350 -5.52 -24.44 8.86
N ALA A 351 -5.33 -25.34 7.89
CA ALA A 351 -4.43 -25.06 6.77
C ALA A 351 -5.00 -23.96 5.85
N THR A 352 -6.29 -24.00 5.60
CA THR A 352 -7.05 -23.02 4.83
C THR A 352 -8.45 -22.87 5.44
N TYR A 353 -9.06 -21.69 5.33
CA TYR A 353 -10.30 -21.38 6.06
C TYR A 353 -11.58 -21.95 5.43
N ASP A 354 -11.51 -22.56 4.25
CA ASP A 354 -12.59 -23.41 3.70
C ASP A 354 -12.87 -24.63 4.59
N LEU A 355 -11.89 -25.09 5.36
CA LEU A 355 -12.03 -26.19 6.33
C LEU A 355 -12.82 -25.80 7.58
N GLN A 356 -12.90 -24.51 7.90
CA GLN A 356 -13.65 -23.96 9.04
C GLN A 356 -14.17 -22.54 8.67
N PRO A 357 -15.21 -22.42 7.81
CA PRO A 357 -15.69 -21.13 7.31
C PRO A 357 -16.25 -20.19 8.38
N GLU A 358 -16.72 -20.72 9.49
CA GLU A 358 -17.21 -19.94 10.64
C GLU A 358 -16.08 -19.14 11.31
N MET A 359 -14.82 -19.59 11.13
CA MET A 359 -13.63 -18.98 11.71
C MET A 359 -13.83 -18.67 13.21
N ALA A 360 -13.55 -17.46 13.67
CA ALA A 360 -13.79 -17.02 15.05
C ALA A 360 -15.00 -16.07 15.18
N SER A 361 -15.92 -16.03 14.20
CA SER A 361 -17.03 -15.07 14.15
C SER A 361 -17.94 -15.12 15.38
N GLU A 362 -18.14 -16.29 16.01
CA GLU A 362 -18.94 -16.42 17.24
C GLU A 362 -18.28 -15.66 18.40
N ALA A 363 -16.97 -15.87 18.63
CA ALA A 363 -16.23 -15.19 19.68
C ALA A 363 -16.13 -13.67 19.42
N VAL A 364 -15.95 -13.26 18.16
CA VAL A 364 -16.02 -11.84 17.76
C VAL A 364 -17.37 -11.25 18.11
N THR A 365 -18.45 -11.97 17.84
CA THR A 365 -19.84 -11.53 18.12
C THR A 365 -20.11 -11.42 19.61
N ASP A 366 -19.65 -12.38 20.41
CA ASP A 366 -19.82 -12.37 21.86
C ASP A 366 -19.16 -11.13 22.49
N GLU A 367 -17.95 -10.82 22.12
CA GLU A 367 -17.22 -9.65 22.61
C GLU A 367 -17.84 -8.34 22.10
N LEU A 368 -18.29 -8.31 20.85
CA LEU A 368 -19.00 -7.16 20.30
C LEU A 368 -20.28 -6.84 21.10
N ILE A 369 -21.08 -7.85 21.42
CA ILE A 369 -22.29 -7.71 22.24
C ILE A 369 -21.93 -7.22 23.66
N GLY A 370 -20.84 -7.75 24.24
CA GLY A 370 -20.32 -7.27 25.51
C GLY A 370 -19.99 -5.78 25.47
N ALA A 371 -19.26 -5.34 24.44
CA ALA A 371 -18.90 -3.94 24.25
C ALA A 371 -20.13 -3.02 24.03
N ILE A 372 -21.15 -3.48 23.31
CA ILE A 372 -22.41 -2.76 23.14
C ILE A 372 -23.11 -2.58 24.49
N THR A 373 -23.18 -3.65 25.28
CA THR A 373 -23.81 -3.65 26.62
C THR A 373 -23.04 -2.77 27.61
N ASP A 374 -21.72 -2.74 27.52
CA ASP A 374 -20.82 -1.90 28.34
C ASP A 374 -20.83 -0.42 27.92
N ALA A 375 -21.65 -0.08 26.93
CA ALA A 375 -21.88 1.28 26.44
C ALA A 375 -20.61 2.04 26.05
N TYR A 376 -19.75 1.41 25.22
CA TYR A 376 -18.67 2.14 24.55
C TYR A 376 -19.27 3.16 23.58
N ASP A 377 -18.65 4.33 23.48
CA ASP A 377 -19.11 5.40 22.59
C ASP A 377 -18.86 5.09 21.11
N LEU A 378 -17.75 4.38 20.81
CA LEU A 378 -17.40 3.91 19.47
C LEU A 378 -16.92 2.46 19.53
N ILE A 379 -17.48 1.62 18.68
CA ILE A 379 -17.07 0.22 18.54
C ILE A 379 -16.74 -0.03 17.06
N ILE A 380 -15.58 -0.60 16.78
CA ILE A 380 -15.18 -1.05 15.44
C ILE A 380 -14.95 -2.55 15.47
N VAL A 381 -15.64 -3.24 14.59
CA VAL A 381 -15.53 -4.69 14.42
C VAL A 381 -15.25 -5.03 12.97
N ASN A 382 -14.44 -6.07 12.75
CA ASN A 382 -14.24 -6.68 11.44
C ASN A 382 -14.56 -8.17 11.53
N TYR A 383 -15.43 -8.66 10.64
CA TYR A 383 -15.69 -10.06 10.38
C TYR A 383 -14.84 -10.53 9.21
N ALA A 384 -13.83 -11.34 9.48
CA ALA A 384 -12.83 -11.77 8.52
C ALA A 384 -13.32 -12.81 7.49
N ASN A 385 -14.42 -13.49 7.81
CA ASN A 385 -14.87 -14.70 7.14
C ASN A 385 -15.04 -14.56 5.62
N PRO A 386 -15.76 -13.54 5.08
CA PRO A 386 -16.05 -13.49 3.64
C PRO A 386 -14.78 -13.33 2.82
N ASP A 387 -13.81 -12.54 3.29
CA ASP A 387 -12.53 -12.33 2.62
C ASP A 387 -11.62 -13.55 2.73
N MET A 388 -11.34 -14.00 3.96
CA MET A 388 -10.38 -15.09 4.20
C MET A 388 -10.81 -16.41 3.56
N VAL A 389 -12.11 -16.71 3.56
CA VAL A 389 -12.68 -17.88 2.89
C VAL A 389 -12.75 -17.63 1.38
N GLY A 390 -13.07 -16.42 0.95
CA GLY A 390 -13.09 -16.00 -0.46
C GLY A 390 -11.76 -16.29 -1.16
N HIS A 391 -10.64 -16.03 -0.51
CA HIS A 391 -9.30 -16.32 -1.02
C HIS A 391 -9.02 -17.81 -1.26
N THR A 392 -9.81 -18.73 -0.72
CA THR A 392 -9.67 -20.18 -0.99
C THR A 392 -10.22 -20.62 -2.33
N GLY A 393 -11.12 -19.84 -2.92
CA GLY A 393 -11.83 -20.18 -4.17
C GLY A 393 -12.95 -21.21 -3.99
N ASP A 394 -13.25 -21.66 -2.75
CA ASP A 394 -14.37 -22.59 -2.48
C ASP A 394 -15.67 -21.84 -2.25
N LEU A 395 -16.53 -21.85 -3.26
CA LEU A 395 -17.85 -21.19 -3.23
C LEU A 395 -18.73 -21.70 -2.09
N ASN A 396 -18.74 -23.02 -1.82
CA ASN A 396 -19.61 -23.58 -0.79
C ASN A 396 -19.13 -23.17 0.62
N ALA A 397 -17.83 -23.06 0.82
CA ALA A 397 -17.26 -22.54 2.05
C ALA A 397 -17.55 -21.05 2.20
N ALA A 398 -17.42 -20.25 1.14
CA ALA A 398 -17.74 -18.83 1.15
C ALA A 398 -19.22 -18.56 1.49
N ILE A 399 -20.15 -19.38 0.97
CA ILE A 399 -21.57 -19.32 1.34
C ILE A 399 -21.75 -19.53 2.85
N LYS A 400 -21.12 -20.56 3.42
CA LYS A 400 -21.18 -20.83 4.88
C LYS A 400 -20.55 -19.70 5.71
N ALA A 401 -19.48 -19.08 5.20
CA ALA A 401 -18.86 -17.93 5.81
C ALA A 401 -19.84 -16.75 5.91
N CYS A 402 -20.53 -16.42 4.81
CA CYS A 402 -21.57 -15.37 4.80
C CYS A 402 -22.72 -15.70 5.76
N GLU A 403 -23.18 -16.96 5.79
CA GLU A 403 -24.25 -17.40 6.72
C GLU A 403 -23.79 -17.32 8.19
N ALA A 404 -22.52 -17.57 8.50
CA ALA A 404 -21.98 -17.45 9.85
C ALA A 404 -21.97 -15.98 10.31
N VAL A 405 -21.57 -15.07 9.44
CA VAL A 405 -21.60 -13.63 9.69
C VAL A 405 -23.02 -13.13 9.88
N ASP A 406 -23.98 -13.56 9.06
CA ASP A 406 -25.40 -13.18 9.17
C ASP A 406 -25.99 -13.58 10.52
N ARG A 407 -25.67 -14.79 11.02
CA ARG A 407 -26.08 -15.21 12.37
C ARG A 407 -25.50 -14.28 13.46
N GLY A 408 -24.26 -13.83 13.30
CA GLY A 408 -23.65 -12.84 14.19
C GLY A 408 -24.39 -11.51 14.14
N LEU A 409 -24.68 -10.99 12.93
CA LEU A 409 -25.44 -9.75 12.73
C LEU A 409 -26.80 -9.77 13.39
N ALA A 410 -27.54 -10.87 13.32
CA ALA A 410 -28.85 -11.00 13.97
C ALA A 410 -28.75 -10.81 15.50
N ARG A 411 -27.70 -11.35 16.12
CA ARG A 411 -27.45 -11.18 17.55
C ARG A 411 -27.05 -9.73 17.88
N VAL A 412 -26.25 -9.11 17.04
CA VAL A 412 -25.82 -7.70 17.18
C VAL A 412 -27.02 -6.76 17.09
N LEU A 413 -27.93 -6.98 16.13
CA LEU A 413 -29.14 -6.16 16.02
C LEU A 413 -29.99 -6.20 17.29
N ASN A 414 -30.18 -7.36 17.89
CA ASN A 414 -30.91 -7.48 19.16
C ASN A 414 -30.26 -6.66 20.29
N ALA A 415 -28.93 -6.71 20.41
CA ALA A 415 -28.19 -5.92 21.40
C ALA A 415 -28.29 -4.41 21.15
N LEU A 416 -28.30 -3.98 19.89
CA LEU A 416 -28.48 -2.57 19.51
C LEU A 416 -29.90 -2.07 19.83
N GLU A 417 -30.92 -2.90 19.61
CA GLU A 417 -32.30 -2.55 19.99
C GLU A 417 -32.44 -2.33 21.51
N GLU A 418 -31.83 -3.21 22.32
CA GLU A 418 -31.85 -3.12 23.78
C GLU A 418 -31.15 -1.86 24.33
N THR A 419 -30.11 -1.38 23.61
CA THR A 419 -29.29 -0.25 24.06
C THR A 419 -29.55 1.05 23.30
N ASN A 420 -30.45 1.07 22.32
CA ASN A 420 -30.66 2.18 21.38
C ASN A 420 -29.37 2.59 20.66
N GLY A 421 -28.49 1.64 20.41
CA GLY A 421 -27.25 1.84 19.66
C GLY A 421 -27.50 2.07 18.17
N GLN A 422 -26.62 2.84 17.54
CA GLN A 422 -26.63 3.07 16.08
C GLN A 422 -25.51 2.28 15.44
N MET A 423 -25.70 1.79 14.21
CA MET A 423 -24.67 1.04 13.49
C MET A 423 -24.57 1.47 12.02
N ILE A 424 -23.33 1.61 11.55
CA ILE A 424 -23.02 1.59 10.12
C ILE A 424 -22.50 0.17 9.79
N LEU A 425 -23.21 -0.54 8.92
CA LEU A 425 -22.79 -1.79 8.33
C LEU A 425 -22.15 -1.52 6.97
N THR A 426 -20.95 -2.05 6.72
CA THR A 426 -20.27 -1.89 5.44
C THR A 426 -19.23 -3.00 5.22
N ALA A 427 -18.55 -2.98 4.10
CA ALA A 427 -17.33 -3.76 3.81
C ALA A 427 -16.21 -2.82 3.39
N ASP A 428 -15.00 -3.34 3.27
CA ASP A 428 -13.80 -2.57 2.92
C ASP A 428 -13.34 -2.79 1.47
N HIS A 429 -13.70 -3.90 0.87
CA HIS A 429 -13.53 -4.23 -0.57
C HIS A 429 -14.41 -5.42 -0.95
N GLY A 430 -14.50 -5.73 -2.24
CA GLY A 430 -15.15 -6.93 -2.73
C GLY A 430 -14.19 -8.12 -2.85
N ASN A 431 -14.71 -9.33 -2.68
CA ASN A 431 -14.04 -10.62 -2.87
C ASN A 431 -15.07 -11.75 -3.12
N CYS A 432 -15.83 -12.12 -2.09
CA CYS A 432 -16.68 -13.32 -2.11
C CYS A 432 -17.94 -13.20 -3.00
N GLU A 433 -18.26 -12.05 -3.51
CA GLU A 433 -19.34 -11.85 -4.49
C GLU A 433 -18.94 -12.30 -5.91
N MET A 434 -17.66 -12.68 -6.11
CA MET A 434 -17.16 -13.20 -7.39
C MET A 434 -16.20 -14.37 -7.16
N MET A 435 -16.73 -15.52 -6.73
CA MET A 435 -15.96 -16.75 -6.48
C MET A 435 -15.64 -17.55 -7.75
N VAL A 436 -16.23 -17.17 -8.88
CA VAL A 436 -16.00 -17.78 -10.19
C VAL A 436 -15.69 -16.68 -11.19
N ASP A 437 -14.55 -16.79 -11.85
CA ASP A 437 -14.16 -15.89 -12.92
C ASP A 437 -15.14 -16.01 -14.11
N PRO A 438 -15.81 -14.92 -14.50
CA PRO A 438 -16.86 -14.98 -15.52
C PRO A 438 -16.34 -15.29 -16.93
N GLU A 439 -15.06 -15.09 -17.22
CA GLU A 439 -14.46 -15.33 -18.53
C GLU A 439 -13.94 -16.76 -18.64
N THR A 440 -13.31 -17.27 -17.59
CA THR A 440 -12.64 -18.58 -17.60
C THR A 440 -13.48 -19.70 -16.97
N GLY A 441 -14.46 -19.35 -16.13
CA GLY A 441 -15.23 -20.30 -15.33
C GLY A 441 -14.42 -21.00 -14.23
N GLN A 442 -13.20 -20.55 -13.98
CA GLN A 442 -12.34 -21.09 -12.93
C GLN A 442 -12.61 -20.41 -11.58
N PRO A 443 -12.19 -20.99 -10.45
CA PRO A 443 -12.25 -20.32 -9.16
C PRO A 443 -11.53 -18.96 -9.19
N HIS A 444 -12.17 -17.92 -8.68
CA HIS A 444 -11.61 -16.60 -8.49
C HIS A 444 -11.26 -16.40 -7.02
N THR A 445 -10.06 -15.97 -6.73
CA THR A 445 -9.51 -15.84 -5.37
C THR A 445 -8.99 -14.44 -5.04
N ALA A 446 -9.04 -13.53 -6.01
CA ALA A 446 -8.58 -12.14 -5.83
C ALA A 446 -9.73 -11.23 -5.39
N HIS A 447 -9.37 -10.02 -4.94
CA HIS A 447 -10.36 -8.97 -4.72
C HIS A 447 -10.99 -8.50 -6.03
N THR A 448 -12.05 -7.71 -5.95
CA THR A 448 -12.80 -7.23 -7.11
C THR A 448 -12.84 -5.72 -7.21
N LEU A 449 -13.30 -5.21 -8.34
CA LEU A 449 -13.63 -3.80 -8.55
C LEU A 449 -15.12 -3.50 -8.29
N ASN A 450 -15.83 -4.41 -7.64
CA ASN A 450 -17.20 -4.14 -7.26
C ASN A 450 -17.27 -3.17 -6.07
N PRO A 451 -18.31 -2.31 -6.01
CA PRO A 451 -18.57 -1.51 -4.82
C PRO A 451 -18.97 -2.40 -3.65
N VAL A 452 -19.02 -1.82 -2.46
CA VAL A 452 -19.47 -2.51 -1.26
C VAL A 452 -20.75 -1.87 -0.70
N PRO A 453 -21.57 -2.61 0.07
CA PRO A 453 -22.77 -2.05 0.66
C PRO A 453 -22.43 -1.12 1.82
N VAL A 454 -23.28 -0.13 2.05
CA VAL A 454 -23.33 0.61 3.29
C VAL A 454 -24.79 0.76 3.73
N ALA A 455 -25.07 0.46 5.00
CA ALA A 455 -26.40 0.62 5.61
C ALA A 455 -26.29 1.35 6.95
N LEU A 456 -27.29 2.18 7.26
CA LEU A 456 -27.42 2.87 8.55
C LEU A 456 -28.58 2.27 9.35
N ILE A 457 -28.26 1.65 10.47
CA ILE A 457 -29.23 1.02 11.38
C ILE A 457 -29.46 1.94 12.57
N ASN A 458 -30.71 2.11 12.97
CA ASN A 458 -31.16 2.98 14.07
C ASN A 458 -30.65 4.42 13.92
N GLY A 459 -30.48 4.92 12.69
CA GLY A 459 -30.13 6.31 12.42
C GLY A 459 -31.24 7.28 12.84
N PRO A 460 -30.98 8.60 12.82
CA PRO A 460 -32.03 9.61 13.08
C PRO A 460 -33.23 9.42 12.15
N ASP A 461 -34.43 9.75 12.63
CA ASP A 461 -35.65 9.62 11.86
C ASP A 461 -35.60 10.37 10.53
N GLY A 462 -35.96 9.68 9.45
CA GLY A 462 -35.93 10.23 8.09
C GLY A 462 -34.54 10.29 7.45
N SER A 463 -33.51 9.71 8.08
CA SER A 463 -32.16 9.64 7.48
C SER A 463 -32.17 8.95 6.13
N ALA A 464 -31.36 9.46 5.23
CA ALA A 464 -31.01 8.82 3.95
C ALA A 464 -29.50 8.90 3.73
N LEU A 465 -28.96 7.97 2.95
CA LEU A 465 -27.55 7.95 2.59
C LEU A 465 -27.34 8.45 1.16
N ARG A 466 -26.32 9.27 0.94
CA ARG A 466 -25.94 9.70 -0.40
C ARG A 466 -25.25 8.57 -1.18
N SER A 467 -25.50 8.50 -2.47
CA SER A 467 -24.79 7.63 -3.41
C SER A 467 -23.37 8.15 -3.74
N GLY A 468 -22.54 7.29 -4.31
CA GLY A 468 -21.18 7.64 -4.74
C GLY A 468 -20.25 8.01 -3.59
N GLY A 469 -20.47 7.40 -2.42
CA GLY A 469 -19.57 7.48 -1.28
C GLY A 469 -18.32 6.63 -1.45
N ARG A 470 -17.36 6.85 -0.58
CA ARG A 470 -16.11 6.07 -0.48
C ARG A 470 -15.76 5.80 0.97
N LEU A 471 -14.80 4.90 1.22
CA LEU A 471 -14.43 4.49 2.59
C LEU A 471 -14.02 5.67 3.49
N ALA A 472 -13.39 6.68 2.94
CA ALA A 472 -13.00 7.90 3.65
C ALA A 472 -14.18 8.71 4.23
N ASP A 473 -15.40 8.42 3.80
CA ASP A 473 -16.61 9.12 4.24
C ASP A 473 -17.21 8.52 5.52
N LEU A 474 -16.75 7.33 5.91
CA LEU A 474 -17.29 6.62 7.09
C LEU A 474 -16.95 7.33 8.41
N ALA A 475 -15.69 7.76 8.61
CA ALA A 475 -15.32 8.46 9.83
C ALA A 475 -16.11 9.79 10.03
N PRO A 476 -16.20 10.67 9.01
CA PRO A 476 -17.09 11.85 9.11
C PRO A 476 -18.54 11.52 9.42
N THR A 477 -19.05 10.42 8.88
CA THR A 477 -20.43 9.97 9.16
C THR A 477 -20.60 9.53 10.61
N LEU A 478 -19.64 8.72 11.13
CA LEU A 478 -19.65 8.29 12.53
C LEU A 478 -19.53 9.48 13.48
N LEU A 479 -18.62 10.43 13.20
CA LEU A 479 -18.48 11.64 14.02
C LEU A 479 -19.76 12.48 14.03
N GLN A 480 -20.43 12.61 12.89
CA GLN A 480 -21.74 13.30 12.84
C GLN A 480 -22.80 12.60 13.69
N LEU A 481 -22.90 11.26 13.63
CA LEU A 481 -23.80 10.47 14.47
C LEU A 481 -23.48 10.61 15.97
N MET A 482 -22.19 10.76 16.31
CA MET A 482 -21.74 11.00 17.68
C MET A 482 -21.90 12.47 18.14
N GLY A 483 -22.34 13.37 17.26
CA GLY A 483 -22.46 14.81 17.56
C GLY A 483 -21.11 15.49 17.74
N LEU A 484 -20.05 15.00 17.10
CA LEU A 484 -18.71 15.54 17.12
C LEU A 484 -18.37 16.24 15.79
N ASP A 485 -17.63 17.35 15.88
CA ASP A 485 -17.10 18.05 14.71
C ASP A 485 -15.99 17.21 14.05
N CYS A 486 -15.86 17.30 12.73
CA CYS A 486 -14.75 16.69 11.99
C CYS A 486 -13.47 17.53 12.09
N PRO A 487 -12.29 16.92 12.31
CA PRO A 487 -11.03 17.66 12.20
C PRO A 487 -10.77 18.08 10.74
N SER A 488 -10.04 19.16 10.57
CA SER A 488 -9.73 19.75 9.24
C SER A 488 -9.00 18.80 8.28
N GLU A 489 -8.29 17.83 8.81
CA GLU A 489 -7.55 16.83 8.06
C GLU A 489 -8.46 15.77 7.41
N MET A 490 -9.67 15.55 7.96
CA MET A 490 -10.67 14.66 7.36
C MET A 490 -11.33 15.36 6.18
N THR A 491 -10.95 14.97 4.96
CA THR A 491 -11.53 15.51 3.71
C THR A 491 -12.71 14.69 3.18
N GLY A 492 -13.02 13.57 3.83
CA GLY A 492 -14.23 12.79 3.58
C GLY A 492 -15.49 13.62 3.92
N ARG A 493 -16.62 13.21 3.38
CA ARG A 493 -17.91 13.87 3.60
C ARG A 493 -18.89 12.89 4.21
N SER A 494 -19.61 13.29 5.22
CA SER A 494 -20.66 12.44 5.78
C SER A 494 -21.57 11.88 4.68
N LEU A 495 -21.94 10.62 4.84
CA LEU A 495 -22.90 9.93 3.97
C LEU A 495 -24.35 10.34 4.28
N LEU A 496 -24.61 10.91 5.46
CA LEU A 496 -25.95 11.35 5.83
C LEU A 496 -26.39 12.52 4.96
N LEU A 497 -27.56 12.39 4.36
CA LEU A 497 -28.23 13.50 3.71
C LEU A 497 -28.89 14.41 4.78
N PRO A 498 -28.91 15.74 4.53
CA PRO A 498 -29.51 16.71 5.44
C PRO A 498 -31.01 16.46 5.69
#